data_fb7373f17203eaf67bd2b708138118fe
#
_entry.id   fb7373f17203eaf67bd2b708138118fe
#
_cell.length_a   1.000
_cell.length_b   1.000
_cell.length_c   1.000
_cell.angle_alpha   90.00
_cell.angle_beta   90.00
_cell.angle_gamma   90.00
#
_symmetry.space_group_name_H-M   'P 1'
#
loop_
_entity.id
_entity.type
_entity.pdbx_description
1 polymer ?
#
loop_
_entity_poly.entity_id
_entity_poly.type
_entity_poly.pdbx_seq_one_letter_code
_entity_poly.pdbx_strand_id
1 'polypeptide(L)'
;RDRHDKYLNTQNISTARSPTMNIIDALTFDDVSLVPAHSDVLPAQVDPSTELGRGVRLTVPFMSAAMDTVTETRTAIAMAQSGGLGILHKNQLPDAQADMVSKVKKYEAGVVRNPHTLRADDLAKDAFDKMARHGVSGFPVLDEAGRLVGIVTRRDLKAATPTTPVRQVMSTNLVTGTEGVSRDEALGLMVHRRVEKLPLVDAKDHTRLTGLITVKDLMKVEAYPDAARDGRGRLLCGAAVGPGKDLEARAHALVDAGVDVLVVDTAHGHSEGVINAIKQLRRWFPDVCLVGGNIATAEAAIALVEAGADCVKAGIGPGSICTTRIVAGVGVPQVTAVHEVSQAARRLGAHTIADGGIKFSGDCVKALAAGADAIMVGSLLAGTDESPGEVVLFQGRTFKVYRGMGSLSAMEQGSKDRYAQADVKDVAKLVPEGIEGRVPYRGSVAANLYQLTGGVRSGMGYLGARTLADVRKNARFVRVSAAGLREAHVHDVIITREAPNYRIE
;
A
#
# COMPACT_ATOMS: atom_id res chain seq x y z
N ARG A 1 -76.71 -53.41 -8.06
CA ARG A 1 -76.64 -52.80 -6.73
C ARG A 1 -75.18 -52.48 -6.47
N ASP A 2 -74.72 -51.35 -6.94
CA ASP A 2 -74.56 -50.10 -6.27
C ASP A 2 -73.70 -50.15 -5.03
N ARG A 3 -72.53 -49.62 -5.09
CA ARG A 3 -72.12 -48.31 -4.53
C ARG A 3 -70.62 -48.25 -4.37
N HIS A 4 -70.12 -47.14 -4.90
CA HIS A 4 -69.03 -46.34 -4.36
C HIS A 4 -67.64 -46.94 -4.17
N ASP A 5 -66.75 -46.60 -5.10
CA ASP A 5 -65.40 -46.18 -4.70
C ASP A 5 -65.00 -44.91 -5.49
N LYS A 6 -65.19 -43.80 -4.79
CA LYS A 6 -64.57 -42.52 -5.05
C LYS A 6 -63.47 -42.37 -3.97
N TYR A 7 -62.42 -41.75 -4.40
CA TYR A 7 -61.28 -41.23 -3.61
C TYR A 7 -60.10 -42.23 -3.45
N LEU A 8 -59.05 -41.88 -4.23
CA LEU A 8 -57.78 -41.39 -3.67
C LEU A 8 -56.87 -40.94 -4.83
N ASN A 9 -57.05 -39.70 -5.17
CA ASN A 9 -56.09 -38.96 -5.97
C ASN A 9 -54.90 -38.67 -5.06
N THR A 10 -53.89 -39.54 -5.00
CA THR A 10 -52.64 -39.25 -4.33
C THR A 10 -51.87 -38.21 -5.13
N GLN A 11 -52.06 -36.97 -4.71
CA GLN A 11 -51.21 -35.84 -5.11
C GLN A 11 -49.74 -36.26 -5.06
N ASN A 12 -49.06 -36.07 -6.17
CA ASN A 12 -47.60 -36.00 -6.22
C ASN A 12 -47.11 -34.94 -5.22
N ILE A 13 -46.81 -35.36 -4.01
CA ILE A 13 -46.00 -34.57 -3.10
C ILE A 13 -44.61 -34.56 -3.71
N SER A 14 -44.32 -33.51 -4.48
CA SER A 14 -42.96 -33.15 -4.84
C SER A 14 -42.16 -33.08 -3.53
N THR A 15 -41.34 -34.10 -3.30
CA THR A 15 -40.32 -34.06 -2.24
C THR A 15 -39.32 -32.99 -2.66
N ALA A 16 -39.60 -31.72 -2.30
CA ALA A 16 -38.57 -30.70 -2.25
C ALA A 16 -37.49 -31.30 -1.33
N ARG A 17 -36.35 -31.68 -1.92
CA ARG A 17 -35.18 -32.06 -1.16
C ARG A 17 -34.86 -30.86 -0.25
N SER A 18 -34.88 -31.06 1.06
CA SER A 18 -34.34 -30.11 2.01
C SER A 18 -32.97 -29.66 1.49
N PRO A 19 -32.67 -28.36 1.45
CA PRO A 19 -31.37 -27.91 1.00
C PRO A 19 -30.32 -28.61 1.85
N THR A 20 -29.54 -29.51 1.24
CA THR A 20 -28.43 -30.17 1.93
C THR A 20 -27.45 -29.05 2.30
N MET A 21 -27.16 -28.96 3.61
CA MET A 21 -26.16 -28.02 4.10
C MET A 21 -24.84 -28.28 3.35
N ASN A 22 -24.37 -27.31 2.58
CA ASN A 22 -23.12 -27.42 1.86
C ASN A 22 -21.97 -26.95 2.77
N ILE A 23 -21.23 -27.91 3.34
CA ILE A 23 -20.07 -27.65 4.19
C ILE A 23 -18.84 -28.00 3.38
N ILE A 24 -17.93 -27.03 3.25
CA ILE A 24 -16.64 -27.19 2.60
C ILE A 24 -15.50 -27.06 3.63
N ASP A 25 -14.47 -27.87 3.47
CA ASP A 25 -13.22 -27.73 4.23
C ASP A 25 -12.46 -26.50 3.75
N ALA A 26 -11.99 -25.66 4.70
CA ALA A 26 -11.22 -24.46 4.40
C ALA A 26 -9.99 -24.37 5.29
N LEU A 27 -8.86 -23.90 4.75
CA LEU A 27 -7.54 -23.94 5.35
C LEU A 27 -6.97 -22.52 5.54
N THR A 28 -6.29 -22.33 6.67
CA THR A 28 -5.46 -21.14 6.93
C THR A 28 -3.96 -21.48 6.84
N PHE A 29 -3.10 -20.49 7.04
CA PHE A 29 -1.65 -20.67 6.92
C PHE A 29 -1.08 -21.70 7.90
N ASP A 30 -1.67 -21.82 9.09
CA ASP A 30 -1.22 -22.79 10.10
C ASP A 30 -1.62 -24.24 9.77
N ASP A 31 -2.60 -24.44 8.88
CA ASP A 31 -3.09 -25.77 8.49
C ASP A 31 -2.24 -26.43 7.40
N VAL A 32 -1.32 -25.70 6.79
CA VAL A 32 -0.57 -26.17 5.62
C VAL A 32 0.92 -25.86 5.72
N SER A 33 1.72 -26.68 5.04
CA SER A 33 3.12 -26.40 4.75
C SER A 33 3.41 -26.67 3.26
N LEU A 34 4.50 -26.10 2.75
CA LEU A 34 4.95 -26.32 1.38
C LEU A 34 5.99 -27.45 1.36
N VAL A 35 5.84 -28.37 0.40
CA VAL A 35 6.79 -29.44 0.18
C VAL A 35 8.00 -28.90 -0.57
N PRO A 36 9.24 -29.08 -0.10
CA PRO A 36 10.43 -28.69 -0.83
C PRO A 36 10.53 -29.45 -2.16
N ALA A 37 11.08 -28.77 -3.16
CA ALA A 37 11.30 -29.32 -4.49
C ALA A 37 12.79 -29.33 -4.85
N HIS A 38 13.14 -30.00 -5.94
CA HIS A 38 14.47 -29.85 -6.51
C HIS A 38 14.72 -28.40 -6.90
N SER A 39 15.90 -27.89 -6.54
CA SER A 39 16.27 -26.50 -6.79
C SER A 39 17.67 -26.39 -7.37
N ASP A 40 17.78 -25.60 -8.44
CA ASP A 40 19.04 -25.16 -9.05
C ASP A 40 19.25 -23.65 -8.90
N VAL A 41 18.47 -23.00 -8.01
CA VAL A 41 18.50 -21.56 -7.77
C VAL A 41 18.77 -21.22 -6.31
N LEU A 42 19.66 -20.24 -6.10
CA LEU A 42 19.94 -19.72 -4.76
C LEU A 42 19.01 -18.54 -4.42
N PRO A 43 18.71 -18.27 -3.13
CA PRO A 43 17.86 -17.16 -2.70
C PRO A 43 18.27 -15.78 -3.25
N ALA A 44 19.55 -15.57 -3.51
CA ALA A 44 20.07 -14.32 -4.09
C ALA A 44 19.77 -14.15 -5.60
N GLN A 45 19.41 -15.24 -6.29
CA GLN A 45 19.19 -15.29 -7.73
C GLN A 45 17.72 -15.22 -8.14
N VAL A 46 16.80 -15.21 -7.17
CA VAL A 46 15.36 -15.19 -7.45
C VAL A 46 14.85 -13.77 -7.61
N ASP A 47 13.83 -13.60 -8.45
CA ASP A 47 13.11 -12.34 -8.66
C ASP A 47 11.73 -12.38 -7.99
N PRO A 48 11.54 -11.72 -6.84
CA PRO A 48 10.26 -11.63 -6.14
C PRO A 48 9.37 -10.49 -6.68
N SER A 49 9.74 -9.84 -7.77
CA SER A 49 8.96 -8.73 -8.32
C SER A 49 7.58 -9.18 -8.80
N THR A 50 6.64 -8.25 -8.78
CA THR A 50 5.25 -8.48 -9.17
C THR A 50 4.66 -7.28 -9.89
N GLU A 51 3.55 -7.49 -10.58
CA GLU A 51 2.75 -6.46 -11.23
C GLU A 51 1.33 -6.47 -10.68
N LEU A 52 0.72 -5.29 -10.56
CA LEU A 52 -0.65 -5.10 -10.11
C LEU A 52 -1.60 -4.64 -11.25
N GLY A 53 -1.10 -4.57 -12.48
CA GLY A 53 -1.80 -4.04 -13.64
C GLY A 53 -1.49 -2.57 -13.89
N ARG A 54 -1.85 -2.09 -15.09
CA ARG A 54 -1.64 -0.70 -15.54
C ARG A 54 -0.20 -0.20 -15.40
N GLY A 55 0.79 -1.10 -15.51
CA GLY A 55 2.21 -0.76 -15.38
C GLY A 55 2.68 -0.50 -13.95
N VAL A 56 1.87 -0.79 -12.95
CA VAL A 56 2.29 -0.72 -11.53
C VAL A 56 3.09 -1.96 -11.18
N ARG A 57 4.41 -1.81 -11.16
CA ARG A 57 5.37 -2.87 -10.83
C ARG A 57 6.01 -2.64 -9.46
N LEU A 58 6.05 -3.68 -8.65
CA LEU A 58 6.73 -3.72 -7.36
C LEU A 58 7.96 -4.63 -7.47
N THR A 59 9.08 -4.23 -6.86
CA THR A 59 10.31 -5.06 -6.81
C THR A 59 10.25 -6.12 -5.72
N VAL A 60 9.37 -5.90 -4.70
CA VAL A 60 9.02 -6.90 -3.69
C VAL A 60 7.49 -6.96 -3.54
N PRO A 61 6.88 -8.14 -3.30
CA PRO A 61 5.43 -8.31 -3.38
C PRO A 61 4.70 -7.85 -2.11
N PHE A 62 5.11 -6.72 -1.51
CA PHE A 62 4.58 -6.25 -0.24
C PHE A 62 3.85 -4.93 -0.34
N MET A 63 2.70 -4.85 0.32
CA MET A 63 1.89 -3.64 0.46
C MET A 63 1.59 -3.37 1.94
N SER A 64 1.55 -2.11 2.38
CA SER A 64 1.07 -1.77 3.72
C SER A 64 -0.41 -1.47 3.73
N ALA A 65 -1.11 -1.94 4.77
CA ALA A 65 -2.56 -1.84 4.89
C ALA A 65 -3.03 -0.39 5.07
N ALA A 66 -4.18 -0.08 4.49
CA ALA A 66 -4.85 1.22 4.57
C ALA A 66 -5.49 1.46 5.94
N MET A 67 -4.67 1.53 6.98
CA MET A 67 -5.11 1.68 8.37
C MET A 67 -4.44 2.89 9.02
N ASP A 68 -5.19 3.63 9.82
CA ASP A 68 -4.75 4.90 10.43
C ASP A 68 -3.64 4.74 11.51
N THR A 69 -3.32 3.52 11.90
CA THR A 69 -2.17 3.17 12.74
C THR A 69 -1.06 2.44 11.97
N VAL A 70 -1.16 2.34 10.64
CA VAL A 70 -0.17 1.63 9.80
C VAL A 70 0.42 2.53 8.71
N THR A 71 -0.42 3.13 7.86
CA THR A 71 0.06 3.78 6.63
C THR A 71 -0.37 5.23 6.49
N GLU A 72 0.56 6.11 6.79
CA GLU A 72 0.57 7.51 6.38
C GLU A 72 1.80 7.82 5.51
N THR A 73 2.07 9.10 5.26
CA THR A 73 3.15 9.56 4.37
C THR A 73 4.50 8.88 4.64
N ARG A 74 4.93 8.77 5.91
CA ARG A 74 6.23 8.20 6.27
C ARG A 74 6.31 6.72 5.91
N THR A 75 5.31 5.94 6.28
CA THR A 75 5.23 4.52 5.94
C THR A 75 5.15 4.32 4.42
N ALA A 76 4.33 5.12 3.71
CA ALA A 76 4.20 5.00 2.26
C ALA A 76 5.52 5.26 1.53
N ILE A 77 6.29 6.27 1.97
CA ILE A 77 7.64 6.55 1.44
C ILE A 77 8.57 5.36 1.69
N ALA A 78 8.66 4.88 2.94
CA ALA A 78 9.57 3.79 3.30
C ALA A 78 9.21 2.48 2.58
N MET A 79 7.91 2.20 2.39
CA MET A 79 7.42 1.07 1.60
C MET A 79 7.91 1.16 0.15
N ALA A 80 7.69 2.31 -0.50
CA ALA A 80 8.09 2.50 -1.90
C ALA A 80 9.62 2.48 -2.07
N GLN A 81 10.39 3.07 -1.15
CA GLN A 81 11.86 3.00 -1.13
C GLN A 81 12.37 1.56 -1.00
N SER A 82 11.65 0.72 -0.28
CA SER A 82 11.98 -0.70 -0.10
C SER A 82 11.39 -1.61 -1.20
N GLY A 83 10.85 -1.03 -2.27
CA GLY A 83 10.35 -1.76 -3.43
C GLY A 83 8.89 -2.23 -3.34
N GLY A 84 8.19 -1.93 -2.25
CA GLY A 84 6.77 -2.23 -2.03
C GLY A 84 5.85 -1.06 -2.34
N LEU A 85 4.62 -1.10 -1.81
CA LEU A 85 3.61 -0.04 -2.01
C LEU A 85 2.88 0.28 -0.70
N GLY A 86 2.85 1.55 -0.33
CA GLY A 86 2.04 2.04 0.79
C GLY A 86 0.65 2.46 0.32
N ILE A 87 -0.41 1.99 1.04
CA ILE A 87 -1.79 2.41 0.79
C ILE A 87 -2.24 3.36 1.88
N LEU A 88 -2.38 4.64 1.55
CA LEU A 88 -2.84 5.68 2.47
C LEU A 88 -4.30 5.45 2.86
N HIS A 89 -4.58 5.51 4.16
CA HIS A 89 -5.93 5.29 4.68
C HIS A 89 -6.88 6.46 4.37
N LYS A 90 -8.18 6.18 4.30
CA LYS A 90 -9.24 7.17 4.04
C LYS A 90 -9.87 7.77 5.31
N ASN A 91 -9.41 7.38 6.51
CA ASN A 91 -9.96 7.86 7.79
C ASN A 91 -9.51 9.30 8.07
N GLN A 92 -9.76 10.19 7.12
CA GLN A 92 -9.40 11.60 7.10
C GLN A 92 -10.12 12.33 5.95
N LEU A 93 -10.05 13.65 5.93
CA LEU A 93 -10.63 14.45 4.85
C LEU A 93 -9.96 14.17 3.49
N PRO A 94 -10.69 14.26 2.37
CA PRO A 94 -10.14 14.04 1.02
C PRO A 94 -8.89 14.87 0.74
N ASP A 95 -8.90 16.17 1.04
CA ASP A 95 -7.76 17.07 0.78
C ASP A 95 -6.53 16.69 1.63
N ALA A 96 -6.72 16.26 2.87
CA ALA A 96 -5.61 15.81 3.72
C ALA A 96 -4.97 14.53 3.17
N GLN A 97 -5.77 13.60 2.66
CA GLN A 97 -5.28 12.37 2.03
C GLN A 97 -4.54 12.70 0.72
N ALA A 98 -5.05 13.61 -0.11
CA ALA A 98 -4.41 14.08 -1.33
C ALA A 98 -3.08 14.80 -1.06
N ASP A 99 -2.99 15.58 0.04
CA ASP A 99 -1.73 16.18 0.48
C ASP A 99 -0.69 15.12 0.87
N MET A 100 -1.10 14.03 1.53
CA MET A 100 -0.19 12.90 1.79
C MET A 100 0.32 12.24 0.50
N VAL A 101 -0.54 12.02 -0.50
CA VAL A 101 -0.13 11.53 -1.83
C VAL A 101 0.90 12.49 -2.44
N SER A 102 0.61 13.78 -2.47
CA SER A 102 1.51 14.81 -3.00
C SER A 102 2.87 14.79 -2.31
N LYS A 103 2.92 14.60 -0.98
CA LYS A 103 4.17 14.49 -0.21
C LYS A 103 4.98 13.26 -0.62
N VAL A 104 4.34 12.10 -0.79
CA VAL A 104 5.02 10.89 -1.28
C VAL A 104 5.57 11.11 -2.68
N LYS A 105 4.75 11.61 -3.60
CA LYS A 105 5.13 11.84 -5.00
C LYS A 105 6.27 12.86 -5.17
N LYS A 106 6.37 13.83 -4.26
CA LYS A 106 7.42 14.87 -4.27
C LYS A 106 8.70 14.45 -3.55
N TYR A 107 8.67 13.37 -2.75
CA TYR A 107 9.76 13.01 -1.84
C TYR A 107 11.08 12.69 -2.56
N GLU A 108 11.03 12.03 -3.71
CA GLU A 108 12.19 11.64 -4.53
C GLU A 108 11.94 11.87 -6.02
N ALA A 109 11.34 12.98 -6.35
CA ALA A 109 10.92 13.25 -7.73
C ALA A 109 12.10 13.40 -8.72
N GLY A 110 13.36 13.23 -8.31
CA GLY A 110 14.54 13.45 -9.13
C GLY A 110 14.55 14.85 -9.77
N VAL A 111 13.45 15.18 -10.44
CA VAL A 111 13.13 16.50 -10.98
C VAL A 111 11.87 17.03 -10.30
N VAL A 112 11.98 18.09 -9.54
CA VAL A 112 10.82 18.81 -8.99
C VAL A 112 10.21 19.63 -10.11
N ARG A 113 9.15 19.13 -10.76
CA ARG A 113 8.36 19.92 -11.71
C ARG A 113 7.53 20.94 -10.93
N ASN A 114 7.44 22.18 -11.43
CA ASN A 114 6.80 23.31 -10.73
C ASN A 114 7.41 23.56 -9.33
N PRO A 115 8.72 23.84 -9.23
CA PRO A 115 9.35 24.12 -7.96
C PRO A 115 8.75 25.40 -7.33
N HIS A 116 8.74 25.44 -6.00
CA HIS A 116 8.43 26.69 -5.32
C HIS A 116 9.44 27.76 -5.72
N THR A 117 8.96 28.94 -6.07
CA THR A 117 9.78 30.08 -6.52
C THR A 117 9.61 31.28 -5.61
N LEU A 118 10.53 32.23 -5.73
CA LEU A 118 10.43 33.56 -5.18
C LEU A 118 10.48 34.58 -6.30
N ARG A 119 9.98 35.78 -6.04
CA ARG A 119 10.21 36.95 -6.89
C ARG A 119 11.49 37.67 -6.45
N ALA A 120 12.13 38.36 -7.37
CA ALA A 120 13.35 39.10 -7.08
C ALA A 120 13.16 40.18 -5.98
N ASP A 121 11.96 40.73 -5.87
CA ASP A 121 11.57 41.74 -4.89
C ASP A 121 11.01 41.20 -3.59
N ASP A 122 10.78 39.88 -3.47
CA ASP A 122 10.40 39.23 -2.20
C ASP A 122 11.48 39.50 -1.15
N LEU A 123 11.10 39.55 0.12
CA LEU A 123 12.04 39.80 1.21
C LEU A 123 12.67 38.50 1.72
N ALA A 124 13.83 38.57 2.33
CA ALA A 124 14.50 37.43 2.95
C ALA A 124 13.61 36.74 3.99
N LYS A 125 12.75 37.48 4.73
CA LYS A 125 11.76 36.94 5.62
C LYS A 125 10.79 35.98 4.90
N ASP A 126 10.30 36.40 3.73
CA ASP A 126 9.36 35.57 2.95
C ASP A 126 10.03 34.28 2.48
N ALA A 127 11.32 34.36 2.14
CA ALA A 127 12.13 33.19 1.81
C ALA A 127 12.25 32.21 3.00
N PHE A 128 12.55 32.73 4.21
CA PHE A 128 12.63 31.90 5.42
C PHE A 128 11.28 31.25 5.78
N ASP A 129 10.18 32.00 5.70
CA ASP A 129 8.84 31.50 5.99
C ASP A 129 8.44 30.41 4.99
N LYS A 130 8.72 30.60 3.70
CA LYS A 130 8.50 29.57 2.67
C LYS A 130 9.40 28.35 2.89
N MET A 131 10.68 28.52 3.29
CA MET A 131 11.57 27.39 3.62
C MET A 131 11.04 26.56 4.79
N ALA A 132 10.56 27.20 5.85
CA ALA A 132 10.00 26.54 7.01
C ALA A 132 8.69 25.81 6.66
N ARG A 133 7.80 26.44 5.90
CA ARG A 133 6.50 25.89 5.49
C ARG A 133 6.62 24.70 4.56
N HIS A 134 7.55 24.74 3.60
CA HIS A 134 7.68 23.72 2.57
C HIS A 134 8.84 22.74 2.77
N GLY A 135 9.66 22.91 3.82
CA GLY A 135 10.78 22.02 4.11
C GLY A 135 11.91 22.08 3.06
N VAL A 136 12.03 23.17 2.32
CA VAL A 136 13.03 23.34 1.25
C VAL A 136 14.18 24.25 1.68
N SER A 137 15.34 24.13 1.04
CA SER A 137 16.55 24.87 1.39
C SER A 137 16.95 25.93 0.35
N GLY A 138 16.11 26.21 -0.62
CA GLY A 138 16.34 27.26 -1.62
C GLY A 138 15.35 27.24 -2.76
N PHE A 139 15.27 28.34 -3.49
CA PHE A 139 14.28 28.61 -4.52
C PHE A 139 14.91 29.17 -5.78
N PRO A 140 14.45 28.79 -6.99
CA PRO A 140 14.60 29.59 -8.18
C PRO A 140 13.90 30.94 -7.98
N VAL A 141 14.51 32.00 -8.51
CA VAL A 141 13.99 33.36 -8.43
C VAL A 141 13.56 33.83 -9.82
N LEU A 142 12.31 34.33 -9.89
CA LEU A 142 11.72 34.80 -11.13
C LEU A 142 11.59 36.33 -11.13
N ASP A 143 11.65 36.91 -12.33
CA ASP A 143 11.32 38.35 -12.54
C ASP A 143 9.78 38.54 -12.64
N GLU A 144 9.33 39.77 -12.90
CA GLU A 144 7.92 40.11 -13.07
C GLU A 144 7.29 39.42 -14.31
N ALA A 145 8.11 39.13 -15.33
CA ALA A 145 7.67 38.44 -16.53
C ALA A 145 7.66 36.89 -16.37
N GLY A 146 8.00 36.37 -15.16
CA GLY A 146 8.06 34.94 -14.88
C GLY A 146 9.31 34.24 -15.41
N ARG A 147 10.36 34.98 -15.78
CA ARG A 147 11.62 34.43 -16.28
C ARG A 147 12.57 34.16 -15.13
N LEU A 148 13.33 33.05 -15.24
CA LEU A 148 14.36 32.68 -14.28
C LEU A 148 15.53 33.69 -14.30
N VAL A 149 15.75 34.39 -13.20
CA VAL A 149 16.78 35.43 -13.06
C VAL A 149 17.82 35.14 -11.96
N GLY A 150 17.54 34.15 -11.10
CA GLY A 150 18.44 33.83 -10.01
C GLY A 150 18.06 32.54 -9.28
N ILE A 151 18.90 32.20 -8.32
CA ILE A 151 18.63 31.16 -7.32
C ILE A 151 19.06 31.69 -5.95
N VAL A 152 18.24 31.42 -4.92
CA VAL A 152 18.56 31.76 -3.54
C VAL A 152 18.49 30.52 -2.67
N THR A 153 19.48 30.34 -1.81
CA THR A 153 19.57 29.20 -0.89
C THR A 153 19.66 29.69 0.56
N ARG A 154 19.51 28.78 1.51
CA ARG A 154 19.71 29.10 2.93
C ARG A 154 21.09 29.67 3.23
N ARG A 155 22.11 29.32 2.45
CA ARG A 155 23.47 29.84 2.60
C ARG A 155 23.50 31.32 2.26
N ASP A 156 22.86 31.73 1.17
CA ASP A 156 22.84 33.12 0.67
C ASP A 156 22.08 34.03 1.66
N LEU A 157 21.06 33.50 2.32
CA LEU A 157 20.24 34.22 3.30
C LEU A 157 20.87 34.37 4.69
N LYS A 158 21.98 33.66 5.00
CA LYS A 158 22.59 33.71 6.35
C LYS A 158 23.02 35.10 6.80
N ALA A 159 23.47 35.95 5.87
CA ALA A 159 23.91 37.30 6.14
C ALA A 159 22.83 38.37 5.87
N ALA A 160 21.64 37.97 5.43
CA ALA A 160 20.56 38.88 5.09
C ALA A 160 19.74 39.27 6.34
N THR A 161 19.32 40.53 6.39
CA THR A 161 18.29 40.97 7.35
C THR A 161 16.90 40.58 6.85
N PRO A 162 15.89 40.47 7.72
CA PRO A 162 14.52 40.10 7.30
C PRO A 162 13.95 41.00 6.18
N THR A 163 14.38 42.23 6.08
CA THR A 163 13.91 43.23 5.10
C THR A 163 14.79 43.31 3.84
N THR A 164 15.85 42.50 3.73
CA THR A 164 16.71 42.45 2.56
C THR A 164 15.96 41.88 1.36
N PRO A 165 15.86 42.56 0.21
CA PRO A 165 15.27 41.99 -1.01
C PRO A 165 16.09 40.82 -1.54
N VAL A 166 15.42 39.76 -2.02
CA VAL A 166 16.05 38.52 -2.53
C VAL A 166 17.05 38.82 -3.64
N ARG A 167 16.78 39.81 -4.52
CA ARG A 167 17.69 40.23 -5.60
C ARG A 167 19.10 40.65 -5.15
N GLN A 168 19.25 41.08 -3.89
CA GLN A 168 20.53 41.49 -3.35
C GLN A 168 21.41 40.34 -2.88
N VAL A 169 20.80 39.17 -2.62
CA VAL A 169 21.49 38.02 -2.04
C VAL A 169 21.46 36.80 -2.94
N MET A 170 20.60 36.76 -3.98
CA MET A 170 20.51 35.65 -4.92
C MET A 170 21.76 35.52 -5.77
N SER A 171 22.11 34.32 -6.18
CA SER A 171 23.09 34.05 -7.23
C SER A 171 22.45 34.24 -8.60
N THR A 172 23.07 35.11 -9.44
CA THR A 172 22.63 35.38 -10.83
C THR A 172 23.42 34.60 -11.87
N ASN A 173 24.61 34.10 -11.51
CA ASN A 173 25.37 33.18 -12.35
C ASN A 173 24.82 31.79 -12.28
N LEU A 174 23.78 31.54 -13.06
CA LEU A 174 22.99 30.29 -13.01
C LEU A 174 23.67 29.17 -13.80
N VAL A 175 23.74 28.00 -13.18
CA VAL A 175 23.97 26.74 -13.88
C VAL A 175 22.59 26.12 -14.11
N THR A 176 22.21 25.92 -15.34
CA THR A 176 20.91 25.36 -15.72
C THR A 176 21.08 24.07 -16.54
N GLY A 177 20.12 23.15 -16.42
CA GLY A 177 19.94 22.02 -17.34
C GLY A 177 18.72 22.25 -18.23
N THR A 178 18.59 21.51 -19.31
CA THR A 178 17.38 21.51 -20.14
C THR A 178 16.38 20.46 -19.67
N GLU A 179 15.11 20.66 -19.97
CA GLU A 179 14.11 19.61 -19.73
C GLU A 179 14.48 18.32 -20.49
N GLY A 180 14.48 17.17 -19.78
CA GLY A 180 14.91 15.90 -20.35
C GLY A 180 16.38 15.55 -20.14
N VAL A 181 17.17 16.42 -19.48
CA VAL A 181 18.56 16.10 -19.10
C VAL A 181 18.61 14.76 -18.34
N SER A 182 19.54 13.89 -18.72
CA SER A 182 19.73 12.62 -18.01
C SER A 182 20.27 12.85 -16.60
N ARG A 183 20.04 11.89 -15.70
CA ARG A 183 20.52 11.94 -14.31
C ARG A 183 22.05 12.12 -14.25
N ASP A 184 22.79 11.37 -15.06
CA ASP A 184 24.25 11.35 -15.05
C ASP A 184 24.82 12.69 -15.58
N GLU A 185 24.21 13.26 -16.61
CA GLU A 185 24.54 14.59 -17.10
C GLU A 185 24.23 15.67 -16.06
N ALA A 186 23.05 15.61 -15.41
CA ALA A 186 22.69 16.54 -14.35
C ALA A 186 23.68 16.46 -13.18
N LEU A 187 24.03 15.24 -12.73
CA LEU A 187 25.02 15.03 -11.67
C LEU A 187 26.40 15.55 -12.10
N GLY A 188 26.84 15.26 -13.32
CA GLY A 188 28.09 15.73 -13.89
C GLY A 188 28.16 17.26 -13.89
N LEU A 189 27.11 17.94 -14.35
CA LEU A 189 27.01 19.41 -14.32
C LEU A 189 27.08 19.95 -12.89
N MET A 190 26.33 19.36 -11.95
CA MET A 190 26.27 19.82 -10.57
C MET A 190 27.61 19.64 -9.84
N VAL A 191 28.30 18.53 -10.05
CA VAL A 191 29.62 18.24 -9.46
C VAL A 191 30.68 19.17 -10.06
N HIS A 192 30.74 19.26 -11.40
CA HIS A 192 31.73 20.10 -12.08
C HIS A 192 31.59 21.61 -11.73
N ARG A 193 30.35 22.09 -11.64
CA ARG A 193 30.03 23.49 -11.31
C ARG A 193 29.90 23.75 -9.81
N ARG A 194 30.01 22.70 -8.96
CA ARG A 194 29.89 22.76 -7.49
C ARG A 194 28.60 23.41 -7.00
N VAL A 195 27.48 23.07 -7.67
CA VAL A 195 26.15 23.54 -7.31
C VAL A 195 25.30 22.38 -6.70
N GLU A 196 24.50 22.69 -5.69
CA GLU A 196 23.61 21.72 -5.04
C GLU A 196 22.21 21.68 -5.65
N LYS A 197 21.89 22.63 -6.51
CA LYS A 197 20.60 22.80 -7.16
C LYS A 197 20.79 23.20 -8.61
N LEU A 198 20.09 22.50 -9.50
CA LEU A 198 20.14 22.70 -10.95
C LEU A 198 18.73 23.07 -11.42
N PRO A 199 18.42 24.36 -11.66
CA PRO A 199 17.20 24.75 -12.33
C PRO A 199 17.15 24.14 -13.74
N LEU A 200 16.01 23.62 -14.13
CA LEU A 200 15.75 23.15 -15.48
C LEU A 200 14.97 24.20 -16.24
N VAL A 201 15.37 24.42 -17.47
CA VAL A 201 14.74 25.40 -18.36
C VAL A 201 14.22 24.75 -19.63
N ASP A 202 13.27 25.39 -20.27
CA ASP A 202 12.77 24.96 -21.56
C ASP A 202 13.89 24.96 -22.63
N ALA A 203 13.91 23.96 -23.50
CA ALA A 203 14.96 23.82 -24.51
C ALA A 203 14.95 24.93 -25.57
N LYS A 204 13.80 25.61 -25.77
CA LYS A 204 13.61 26.70 -26.72
C LYS A 204 13.69 28.08 -26.05
N ASP A 205 13.25 28.16 -24.80
CA ASP A 205 13.28 29.38 -23.98
C ASP A 205 14.07 29.12 -22.69
N HIS A 206 15.36 29.36 -22.72
CA HIS A 206 16.28 29.19 -21.60
C HIS A 206 16.00 30.09 -20.39
N THR A 207 15.00 30.95 -20.46
CA THR A 207 14.54 31.78 -19.33
C THR A 207 13.33 31.18 -18.64
N ARG A 208 12.62 30.22 -19.28
CA ARG A 208 11.43 29.59 -18.75
C ARG A 208 11.80 28.41 -17.85
N LEU A 209 11.52 28.54 -16.56
CA LEU A 209 11.73 27.47 -15.58
C LEU A 209 10.73 26.34 -15.81
N THR A 210 11.23 25.10 -15.96
CA THR A 210 10.42 23.88 -16.13
C THR A 210 10.57 22.92 -14.95
N GLY A 211 11.66 23.05 -14.16
CA GLY A 211 11.91 22.16 -13.02
C GLY A 211 13.13 22.55 -12.19
N LEU A 212 13.40 21.76 -11.18
CA LEU A 212 14.56 21.88 -10.30
C LEU A 212 15.06 20.48 -9.94
N ILE A 213 16.36 20.24 -10.08
CA ILE A 213 17.05 19.04 -9.58
C ILE A 213 17.91 19.45 -8.38
N THR A 214 17.94 18.60 -7.33
CA THR A 214 18.88 18.78 -6.22
C THR A 214 19.81 17.57 -6.09
N VAL A 215 21.04 17.78 -5.62
CA VAL A 215 21.99 16.68 -5.33
C VAL A 215 21.38 15.67 -4.38
N LYS A 216 20.61 16.12 -3.38
CA LYS A 216 19.94 15.23 -2.43
C LYS A 216 18.96 14.26 -3.12
N ASP A 217 18.22 14.74 -4.13
CA ASP A 217 17.25 13.90 -4.84
C ASP A 217 17.97 12.87 -5.72
N LEU A 218 19.08 13.25 -6.34
CA LEU A 218 19.90 12.34 -7.12
C LEU A 218 20.56 11.26 -6.25
N MET A 219 21.08 11.65 -5.06
CA MET A 219 21.69 10.69 -4.12
C MET A 219 20.68 9.72 -3.51
N LYS A 220 19.44 10.17 -3.28
CA LYS A 220 18.37 9.28 -2.78
C LYS A 220 18.02 8.17 -3.78
N VAL A 221 17.97 8.49 -5.07
CA VAL A 221 17.74 7.46 -6.11
C VAL A 221 18.82 6.40 -6.09
N GLU A 222 20.08 6.79 -5.83
CA GLU A 222 21.21 5.86 -5.71
C GLU A 222 21.18 5.03 -4.43
N ALA A 223 20.70 5.63 -3.33
CA ALA A 223 20.55 4.94 -2.05
C ALA A 223 19.44 3.87 -2.06
N TYR A 224 18.45 4.00 -2.97
CA TYR A 224 17.30 3.08 -3.08
C TYR A 224 17.11 2.60 -4.52
N PRO A 225 18.01 1.75 -5.04
CA PRO A 225 17.97 1.26 -6.43
C PRO A 225 16.73 0.41 -6.72
N ASP A 226 16.24 -0.31 -5.72
CA ASP A 226 15.10 -1.21 -5.83
C ASP A 226 13.74 -0.52 -5.55
N ALA A 227 13.73 0.82 -5.36
CA ALA A 227 12.51 1.54 -5.03
C ALA A 227 11.44 1.37 -6.13
N ALA A 228 10.19 1.17 -5.69
CA ALA A 228 9.04 1.11 -6.58
C ALA A 228 8.71 2.52 -7.08
N ARG A 229 8.82 2.74 -8.41
CA ARG A 229 8.69 4.05 -9.05
C ARG A 229 7.74 4.01 -10.24
N ASP A 230 7.07 5.13 -10.46
CA ASP A 230 6.27 5.33 -11.67
C ASP A 230 7.15 5.61 -12.90
N GLY A 231 6.54 5.67 -14.08
CA GLY A 231 7.24 5.97 -15.34
C GLY A 231 7.92 7.35 -15.39
N ARG A 232 7.74 8.20 -14.38
CA ARG A 232 8.39 9.50 -14.20
C ARG A 232 9.49 9.47 -13.12
N GLY A 233 9.82 8.29 -12.59
CA GLY A 233 10.84 8.11 -11.56
C GLY A 233 10.39 8.53 -10.14
N ARG A 234 9.10 8.85 -9.90
CA ARG A 234 8.58 9.21 -8.59
C ARG A 234 8.16 7.95 -7.84
N LEU A 235 8.24 7.98 -6.51
CA LEU A 235 7.79 6.85 -5.66
C LEU A 235 6.33 6.49 -5.94
N LEU A 236 6.02 5.20 -6.00
CA LEU A 236 4.65 4.71 -6.10
C LEU A 236 3.88 4.99 -4.81
N CYS A 237 2.61 5.36 -4.96
CA CYS A 237 1.70 5.62 -3.86
C CYS A 237 0.30 5.11 -4.18
N GLY A 238 -0.30 4.36 -3.26
CA GLY A 238 -1.70 3.99 -3.33
C GLY A 238 -2.53 4.72 -2.27
N ALA A 239 -3.83 4.82 -2.49
CA ALA A 239 -4.75 5.40 -1.53
C ALA A 239 -6.10 4.68 -1.52
N ALA A 240 -6.67 4.53 -0.31
CA ALA A 240 -7.98 3.92 -0.12
C ALA A 240 -9.11 4.93 -0.37
N VAL A 241 -10.18 4.44 -0.99
CA VAL A 241 -11.47 5.13 -1.16
C VAL A 241 -12.60 4.20 -0.69
N GLY A 242 -13.78 4.75 -0.43
CA GLY A 242 -14.98 3.98 -0.08
C GLY A 242 -16.09 4.22 -1.09
N PRO A 243 -17.16 3.38 -1.10
CA PRO A 243 -18.31 3.56 -1.97
C PRO A 243 -19.28 4.65 -1.48
N GLY A 244 -18.85 5.49 -0.53
CA GLY A 244 -19.65 6.54 0.11
C GLY A 244 -19.85 7.78 -0.77
N LYS A 245 -20.53 8.78 -0.17
CA LYS A 245 -20.91 10.05 -0.83
C LYS A 245 -19.70 10.89 -1.28
N ASP A 246 -18.55 10.70 -0.67
CA ASP A 246 -17.31 11.42 -0.96
C ASP A 246 -16.44 10.76 -2.05
N LEU A 247 -16.89 9.62 -2.63
CA LEU A 247 -16.11 8.85 -3.60
C LEU A 247 -15.57 9.72 -4.74
N GLU A 248 -16.43 10.49 -5.39
CA GLU A 248 -16.07 11.32 -6.55
C GLU A 248 -15.04 12.39 -6.17
N ALA A 249 -15.37 13.22 -5.18
CA ALA A 249 -14.49 14.31 -4.74
C ALA A 249 -13.12 13.77 -4.26
N ARG A 250 -13.12 12.70 -3.48
CA ARG A 250 -11.92 12.06 -2.96
C ARG A 250 -11.07 11.48 -4.09
N ALA A 251 -11.67 10.74 -5.02
CA ALA A 251 -10.95 10.10 -6.10
C ALA A 251 -10.31 11.13 -7.04
N HIS A 252 -11.02 12.21 -7.40
CA HIS A 252 -10.45 13.30 -8.18
C HIS A 252 -9.27 13.97 -7.47
N ALA A 253 -9.42 14.34 -6.19
CA ALA A 253 -8.33 14.94 -5.42
C ALA A 253 -7.08 14.04 -5.35
N LEU A 254 -7.26 12.72 -5.19
CA LEU A 254 -6.16 11.75 -5.16
C LEU A 254 -5.47 11.60 -6.52
N VAL A 255 -6.23 11.55 -7.61
CA VAL A 255 -5.68 11.43 -8.97
C VAL A 255 -4.95 12.72 -9.37
N ASP A 256 -5.49 13.89 -9.04
CA ASP A 256 -4.82 15.17 -9.27
C ASP A 256 -3.50 15.29 -8.46
N ALA A 257 -3.46 14.69 -7.27
CA ALA A 257 -2.23 14.57 -6.47
C ALA A 257 -1.23 13.55 -7.05
N GLY A 258 -1.63 12.73 -8.02
CA GLY A 258 -0.79 11.79 -8.75
C GLY A 258 -0.73 10.39 -8.12
N VAL A 259 -1.81 9.92 -7.48
CA VAL A 259 -1.91 8.54 -6.97
C VAL A 259 -1.76 7.52 -8.10
N ASP A 260 -1.07 6.41 -7.84
CA ASP A 260 -0.86 5.35 -8.84
C ASP A 260 -1.91 4.22 -8.73
N VAL A 261 -2.40 3.98 -7.51
CA VAL A 261 -3.36 2.90 -7.22
C VAL A 261 -4.49 3.43 -6.35
N LEU A 262 -5.73 3.25 -6.79
CA LEU A 262 -6.93 3.47 -5.98
C LEU A 262 -7.46 2.13 -5.45
N VAL A 263 -7.68 2.05 -4.14
CA VAL A 263 -8.18 0.84 -3.47
C VAL A 263 -9.58 1.11 -2.94
N VAL A 264 -10.60 0.48 -3.52
CA VAL A 264 -11.95 0.47 -2.94
C VAL A 264 -11.93 -0.52 -1.77
N ASP A 265 -11.77 0.03 -0.56
CA ASP A 265 -11.45 -0.73 0.64
C ASP A 265 -12.66 -0.82 1.59
N THR A 266 -13.28 -2.00 1.65
CA THR A 266 -14.49 -2.28 2.44
C THR A 266 -14.37 -3.60 3.22
N ALA A 267 -15.21 -3.79 4.21
CA ALA A 267 -15.31 -5.06 4.95
C ALA A 267 -15.90 -6.18 4.07
N HIS A 268 -16.80 -5.81 3.14
CA HIS A 268 -17.45 -6.74 2.21
C HIS A 268 -17.46 -6.16 0.79
N GLY A 269 -16.50 -6.60 -0.03
CA GLY A 269 -16.32 -6.12 -1.40
C GLY A 269 -17.39 -6.63 -2.40
N HIS A 270 -17.99 -7.79 -2.15
CA HIS A 270 -19.05 -8.34 -3.01
C HIS A 270 -20.41 -7.72 -2.69
N SER A 271 -20.48 -6.41 -2.77
CA SER A 271 -21.71 -5.64 -2.57
C SER A 271 -21.96 -4.71 -3.75
N GLU A 272 -23.24 -4.42 -4.02
CA GLU A 272 -23.63 -3.58 -5.14
C GLU A 272 -22.99 -2.19 -5.10
N GLY A 273 -22.86 -1.63 -3.88
CA GLY A 273 -22.19 -0.33 -3.68
C GLY A 273 -20.73 -0.34 -4.12
N VAL A 274 -19.99 -1.40 -3.82
CA VAL A 274 -18.58 -1.55 -4.21
C VAL A 274 -18.44 -1.79 -5.72
N ILE A 275 -19.27 -2.68 -6.29
CA ILE A 275 -19.31 -2.96 -7.73
C ILE A 275 -19.56 -1.66 -8.51
N ASN A 276 -20.54 -0.87 -8.09
CA ASN A 276 -20.88 0.41 -8.73
C ASN A 276 -19.77 1.45 -8.56
N ALA A 277 -19.11 1.51 -7.37
CA ALA A 277 -17.97 2.40 -7.15
C ALA A 277 -16.81 2.08 -8.12
N ILE A 278 -16.47 0.80 -8.31
CA ILE A 278 -15.43 0.38 -9.25
C ILE A 278 -15.81 0.76 -10.69
N LYS A 279 -17.08 0.53 -11.11
CA LYS A 279 -17.56 0.93 -12.44
C LYS A 279 -17.44 2.44 -12.66
N GLN A 280 -17.76 3.26 -11.64
CA GLN A 280 -17.65 4.72 -11.72
C GLN A 280 -16.18 5.15 -11.80
N LEU A 281 -15.31 4.64 -10.93
CA LEU A 281 -13.88 4.95 -10.93
C LEU A 281 -13.22 4.58 -12.26
N ARG A 282 -13.58 3.43 -12.85
CA ARG A 282 -13.05 3.02 -14.15
C ARG A 282 -13.48 3.96 -15.28
N ARG A 283 -14.70 4.50 -15.23
CA ARG A 283 -15.18 5.50 -16.20
C ARG A 283 -14.44 6.83 -16.07
N TRP A 284 -14.22 7.30 -14.83
CA TRP A 284 -13.54 8.56 -14.58
C TRP A 284 -12.03 8.47 -14.84
N PHE A 285 -11.42 7.33 -14.50
CA PHE A 285 -9.96 7.14 -14.52
C PHE A 285 -9.59 5.83 -15.24
N PRO A 286 -9.64 5.79 -16.57
CA PRO A 286 -9.40 4.57 -17.35
C PRO A 286 -7.98 4.00 -17.18
N ASP A 287 -6.99 4.84 -16.85
CA ASP A 287 -5.58 4.45 -16.78
C ASP A 287 -5.06 4.19 -15.36
N VAL A 288 -5.84 4.54 -14.32
CA VAL A 288 -5.43 4.30 -12.92
C VAL A 288 -5.62 2.83 -12.56
N CYS A 289 -4.65 2.25 -11.85
CA CYS A 289 -4.78 0.89 -11.31
C CYS A 289 -5.84 0.86 -10.21
N LEU A 290 -6.87 0.01 -10.38
CA LEU A 290 -7.98 -0.14 -9.45
C LEU A 290 -7.92 -1.48 -8.72
N VAL A 291 -8.00 -1.41 -7.39
CA VAL A 291 -8.10 -2.58 -6.50
C VAL A 291 -9.47 -2.58 -5.84
N GLY A 292 -10.18 -3.70 -5.88
CA GLY A 292 -11.47 -3.89 -5.20
C GLY A 292 -11.37 -4.92 -4.07
N GLY A 293 -11.99 -4.67 -2.93
CA GLY A 293 -12.04 -5.64 -1.84
C GLY A 293 -12.72 -5.12 -0.55
N ASN A 294 -12.82 -5.97 0.51
CA ASN A 294 -12.25 -7.32 0.58
C ASN A 294 -13.28 -8.39 0.16
N ILE A 295 -12.79 -9.45 -0.41
CA ILE A 295 -13.59 -10.59 -0.88
C ILE A 295 -12.98 -11.91 -0.39
N ALA A 296 -13.73 -13.01 -0.55
CA ALA A 296 -13.25 -14.33 -0.15
C ALA A 296 -13.70 -15.47 -1.10
N THR A 297 -14.43 -15.16 -2.18
CA THR A 297 -15.01 -16.16 -3.09
C THR A 297 -14.67 -15.86 -4.56
N ALA A 298 -14.75 -16.90 -5.40
CA ALA A 298 -14.54 -16.81 -6.85
C ALA A 298 -15.57 -15.89 -7.53
N GLU A 299 -16.85 -15.99 -7.13
CA GLU A 299 -17.94 -15.18 -7.69
C GLU A 299 -17.70 -13.67 -7.43
N ALA A 300 -17.24 -13.35 -6.21
CA ALA A 300 -16.90 -11.99 -5.86
C ALA A 300 -15.74 -11.45 -6.71
N ALA A 301 -14.71 -12.28 -6.96
CA ALA A 301 -13.60 -11.89 -7.82
C ALA A 301 -14.07 -11.60 -9.25
N ILE A 302 -14.90 -12.46 -9.83
CA ILE A 302 -15.49 -12.26 -11.17
C ILE A 302 -16.24 -10.93 -11.21
N ALA A 303 -17.15 -10.69 -10.26
CA ALA A 303 -17.97 -9.49 -10.23
C ALA A 303 -17.15 -8.19 -10.16
N LEU A 304 -16.07 -8.16 -9.37
CA LEU A 304 -15.22 -6.97 -9.25
C LEU A 304 -14.33 -6.75 -10.49
N VAL A 305 -13.81 -7.84 -11.09
CA VAL A 305 -12.99 -7.74 -12.32
C VAL A 305 -13.86 -7.28 -13.49
N GLU A 306 -15.06 -7.85 -13.66
CA GLU A 306 -16.01 -7.41 -14.70
C GLU A 306 -16.48 -5.97 -14.49
N ALA A 307 -16.50 -5.49 -13.25
CA ALA A 307 -16.76 -4.07 -12.95
C ALA A 307 -15.60 -3.15 -13.34
N GLY A 308 -14.39 -3.69 -13.61
CA GLY A 308 -13.22 -2.94 -14.06
C GLY A 308 -12.06 -2.89 -13.06
N ALA A 309 -12.02 -3.74 -12.02
CA ALA A 309 -10.86 -3.87 -11.14
C ALA A 309 -9.70 -4.57 -11.87
N ASP A 310 -8.48 -4.04 -11.73
CA ASP A 310 -7.25 -4.67 -12.21
C ASP A 310 -6.72 -5.68 -11.19
N CYS A 311 -6.99 -5.43 -9.91
CA CYS A 311 -6.66 -6.32 -8.78
C CYS A 311 -7.88 -6.54 -7.89
N VAL A 312 -7.92 -7.71 -7.25
CA VAL A 312 -8.88 -8.00 -6.18
C VAL A 312 -8.15 -8.34 -4.88
N LYS A 313 -8.69 -7.87 -3.75
CA LYS A 313 -8.08 -8.03 -2.44
C LYS A 313 -8.83 -9.08 -1.63
N ALA A 314 -8.15 -10.23 -1.35
CA ALA A 314 -8.70 -11.39 -0.69
C ALA A 314 -8.42 -11.37 0.82
N GLY A 315 -9.47 -11.49 1.64
CA GLY A 315 -9.35 -11.61 3.08
C GLY A 315 -10.54 -11.02 3.84
N ILE A 316 -11.44 -11.86 4.32
CA ILE A 316 -12.53 -11.48 5.23
C ILE A 316 -12.28 -12.09 6.60
N GLY A 317 -11.94 -11.24 7.57
CA GLY A 317 -11.73 -11.62 8.96
C GLY A 317 -10.40 -12.29 9.33
N PRO A 318 -9.30 -12.35 8.51
CA PRO A 318 -8.05 -12.97 8.93
C PRO A 318 -7.14 -12.05 9.74
N GLY A 319 -7.39 -10.75 9.79
CA GLY A 319 -6.54 -9.79 10.51
C GLY A 319 -6.50 -10.04 12.01
N SER A 320 -5.34 -9.80 12.64
CA SER A 320 -5.11 -10.07 14.08
C SER A 320 -6.03 -9.29 15.03
N ILE A 321 -6.55 -8.15 14.59
CA ILE A 321 -7.45 -7.25 15.35
C ILE A 321 -8.86 -7.23 14.77
N CYS A 322 -9.15 -8.11 13.80
CA CYS A 322 -10.48 -8.23 13.19
C CYS A 322 -11.33 -9.22 13.98
N THR A 323 -12.56 -8.83 14.30
CA THR A 323 -13.53 -9.69 14.98
C THR A 323 -14.73 -10.06 14.11
N THR A 324 -14.72 -9.74 12.82
CA THR A 324 -15.83 -10.01 11.89
C THR A 324 -16.31 -11.45 11.94
N ARG A 325 -15.39 -12.44 11.94
CA ARG A 325 -15.75 -13.88 12.00
C ARG A 325 -16.46 -14.26 13.29
N ILE A 326 -16.21 -13.57 14.38
CA ILE A 326 -16.84 -13.84 15.69
C ILE A 326 -18.12 -13.04 15.84
N VAL A 327 -18.12 -11.76 15.44
CA VAL A 327 -19.27 -10.86 15.61
C VAL A 327 -20.36 -11.13 14.57
N ALA A 328 -19.96 -11.24 13.30
CA ALA A 328 -20.88 -11.45 12.19
C ALA A 328 -21.02 -12.94 11.77
N GLY A 329 -20.11 -13.81 12.21
CA GLY A 329 -20.11 -15.23 11.84
C GLY A 329 -19.70 -15.49 10.38
N VAL A 330 -19.09 -14.49 9.69
CA VAL A 330 -18.79 -14.54 8.26
C VAL A 330 -17.28 -14.43 8.04
N GLY A 331 -16.76 -15.24 7.13
CA GLY A 331 -15.35 -15.24 6.72
C GLY A 331 -14.93 -16.60 6.17
N VAL A 332 -13.77 -16.61 5.49
CA VAL A 332 -13.16 -17.82 4.93
C VAL A 332 -11.71 -17.89 5.37
N PRO A 333 -11.18 -19.06 5.82
CA PRO A 333 -9.77 -19.27 6.11
C PRO A 333 -8.88 -18.87 4.93
N GLN A 334 -7.75 -18.23 5.23
CA GLN A 334 -7.07 -17.34 4.28
C GLN A 334 -6.43 -18.06 3.08
N VAL A 335 -5.89 -19.27 3.27
CA VAL A 335 -5.30 -20.04 2.15
C VAL A 335 -6.38 -20.38 1.13
N THR A 336 -7.55 -20.87 1.60
CA THR A 336 -8.69 -21.18 0.73
C THR A 336 -9.21 -19.91 0.05
N ALA A 337 -9.40 -18.81 0.79
CA ALA A 337 -9.88 -17.55 0.21
C ALA A 337 -8.96 -17.05 -0.89
N VAL A 338 -7.64 -17.02 -0.65
CA VAL A 338 -6.64 -16.58 -1.64
C VAL A 338 -6.66 -17.48 -2.87
N HIS A 339 -6.73 -18.81 -2.67
CA HIS A 339 -6.77 -19.78 -3.77
C HIS A 339 -7.98 -19.57 -4.67
N GLU A 340 -9.18 -19.57 -4.11
CA GLU A 340 -10.43 -19.40 -4.86
C GLU A 340 -10.48 -18.08 -5.63
N VAL A 341 -10.16 -16.98 -4.94
CA VAL A 341 -10.14 -15.64 -5.52
C VAL A 341 -9.12 -15.54 -6.64
N SER A 342 -7.90 -16.06 -6.43
CA SER A 342 -6.81 -15.93 -7.42
C SER A 342 -7.04 -16.76 -8.66
N GLN A 343 -7.64 -17.95 -8.54
CA GLN A 343 -8.00 -18.78 -9.69
C GLN A 343 -9.02 -18.06 -10.59
N ALA A 344 -10.04 -17.44 -9.99
CA ALA A 344 -11.05 -16.70 -10.72
C ALA A 344 -10.49 -15.40 -11.36
N ALA A 345 -9.76 -14.59 -10.59
CA ALA A 345 -9.18 -13.34 -11.05
C ALA A 345 -8.20 -13.55 -12.22
N ARG A 346 -7.31 -14.54 -12.10
CA ARG A 346 -6.30 -14.83 -13.15
C ARG A 346 -6.91 -15.29 -14.46
N ARG A 347 -8.03 -16.05 -14.45
CA ARG A 347 -8.75 -16.42 -15.69
C ARG A 347 -9.26 -15.20 -16.46
N LEU A 348 -9.48 -14.09 -15.77
CA LEU A 348 -9.93 -12.82 -16.34
C LEU A 348 -8.77 -11.82 -16.55
N GLY A 349 -7.51 -12.25 -16.35
CA GLY A 349 -6.31 -11.40 -16.52
C GLY A 349 -6.09 -10.40 -15.39
N ALA A 350 -6.73 -10.56 -14.23
CA ALA A 350 -6.56 -9.69 -13.07
C ALA A 350 -5.64 -10.30 -12.02
N HIS A 351 -5.14 -9.47 -11.11
CA HIS A 351 -4.21 -9.83 -10.05
C HIS A 351 -4.91 -9.98 -8.69
N THR A 352 -4.26 -10.66 -7.75
CA THR A 352 -4.80 -10.92 -6.41
C THR A 352 -3.84 -10.47 -5.32
N ILE A 353 -4.36 -9.74 -4.34
CA ILE A 353 -3.65 -9.32 -3.13
C ILE A 353 -4.17 -10.15 -1.95
N ALA A 354 -3.28 -10.85 -1.25
CA ALA A 354 -3.63 -11.53 0.00
C ALA A 354 -3.54 -10.53 1.17
N ASP A 355 -4.67 -10.25 1.83
CA ASP A 355 -4.76 -9.25 2.90
C ASP A 355 -5.14 -9.90 4.24
N GLY A 356 -4.22 -9.84 5.19
CA GLY A 356 -4.39 -10.31 6.56
C GLY A 356 -3.99 -11.76 6.81
N GLY A 357 -3.85 -12.11 8.10
CA GLY A 357 -3.46 -13.45 8.56
C GLY A 357 -1.96 -13.74 8.51
N ILE A 358 -1.15 -12.83 8.01
CA ILE A 358 0.31 -12.97 7.90
C ILE A 358 0.97 -12.68 9.25
N LYS A 359 1.66 -13.67 9.79
CA LYS A 359 2.42 -13.59 11.05
C LYS A 359 3.93 -13.68 10.80
N PHE A 360 4.33 -14.50 9.83
CA PHE A 360 5.72 -14.79 9.50
C PHE A 360 5.96 -14.71 7.98
N SER A 361 7.22 -14.62 7.58
CA SER A 361 7.61 -14.66 6.16
C SER A 361 7.20 -15.97 5.45
N GLY A 362 7.13 -17.08 6.19
CA GLY A 362 6.63 -18.35 5.67
C GLY A 362 5.15 -18.27 5.22
N ASP A 363 4.32 -17.49 5.91
CA ASP A 363 2.92 -17.27 5.51
C ASP A 363 2.85 -16.49 4.19
N CYS A 364 3.81 -15.57 3.97
CA CYS A 364 3.95 -14.86 2.70
C CYS A 364 4.19 -15.84 1.55
N VAL A 365 5.10 -16.80 1.72
CA VAL A 365 5.39 -17.83 0.70
C VAL A 365 4.15 -18.68 0.43
N LYS A 366 3.42 -19.08 1.49
CA LYS A 366 2.17 -19.85 1.36
C LYS A 366 1.09 -19.05 0.63
N ALA A 367 0.94 -17.75 0.90
CA ALA A 367 -0.01 -16.88 0.21
C ALA A 367 0.31 -16.75 -1.30
N LEU A 368 1.59 -16.53 -1.65
CA LEU A 368 2.06 -16.48 -3.03
C LEU A 368 1.86 -17.82 -3.74
N ALA A 369 2.15 -18.93 -3.06
CA ALA A 369 1.92 -20.28 -3.55
C ALA A 369 0.44 -20.60 -3.76
N ALA A 370 -0.45 -20.11 -2.88
CA ALA A 370 -1.89 -20.24 -3.02
C ALA A 370 -2.47 -19.41 -4.19
N GLY A 371 -1.70 -18.47 -4.73
CA GLY A 371 -2.06 -17.75 -5.95
C GLY A 371 -1.98 -16.23 -5.86
N ALA A 372 -1.67 -15.63 -4.73
CA ALA A 372 -1.53 -14.19 -4.62
C ALA A 372 -0.38 -13.67 -5.49
N ASP A 373 -0.54 -12.45 -5.99
CA ASP A 373 0.50 -11.69 -6.70
C ASP A 373 1.19 -10.70 -5.75
N ALA A 374 0.48 -10.20 -4.74
CA ALA A 374 1.04 -9.35 -3.70
C ALA A 374 0.41 -9.67 -2.33
N ILE A 375 1.05 -9.19 -1.27
CA ILE A 375 0.69 -9.43 0.13
C ILE A 375 0.51 -8.09 0.82
N MET A 376 -0.65 -7.89 1.44
CA MET A 376 -0.88 -6.73 2.28
C MET A 376 -0.67 -7.09 3.75
N VAL A 377 0.13 -6.28 4.44
CA VAL A 377 0.48 -6.47 5.86
C VAL A 377 0.07 -5.27 6.70
N GLY A 378 -0.54 -5.54 7.85
CA GLY A 378 -0.95 -4.54 8.84
C GLY A 378 -0.11 -4.64 10.12
N SER A 379 -0.35 -5.66 10.95
CA SER A 379 0.27 -5.82 12.27
C SER A 379 1.81 -5.83 12.25
N LEU A 380 2.42 -6.45 11.25
CA LEU A 380 3.87 -6.51 11.10
C LEU A 380 4.52 -5.14 10.87
N LEU A 381 3.76 -4.19 10.29
CA LEU A 381 4.23 -2.82 10.03
C LEU A 381 3.72 -1.80 11.05
N ALA A 382 2.66 -2.10 11.80
CA ALA A 382 2.11 -1.19 12.81
C ALA A 382 3.13 -0.85 13.93
N GLY A 383 4.08 -1.75 14.22
CA GLY A 383 5.13 -1.55 15.22
C GLY A 383 6.36 -0.79 14.71
N THR A 384 6.37 -0.30 13.47
CA THR A 384 7.55 0.33 12.86
C THR A 384 7.69 1.82 13.22
N ASP A 385 8.90 2.37 13.03
CA ASP A 385 9.22 3.79 13.27
C ASP A 385 8.33 4.74 12.46
N GLU A 386 8.01 4.34 11.23
CA GLU A 386 7.30 5.17 10.27
C GLU A 386 5.79 5.12 10.42
N SER A 387 5.25 4.07 11.09
CA SER A 387 3.80 3.95 11.31
C SER A 387 3.28 5.06 12.24
N PRO A 388 2.03 5.54 12.05
CA PRO A 388 1.50 6.67 12.80
C PRO A 388 1.07 6.35 14.24
N GLY A 389 0.93 5.06 14.60
CA GLY A 389 0.54 4.65 15.95
C GLY A 389 1.45 5.21 17.04
N GLU A 390 0.89 5.63 18.16
CA GLU A 390 1.63 6.17 19.29
C GLU A 390 2.55 5.12 19.93
N VAL A 391 3.71 5.59 20.42
CA VAL A 391 4.67 4.76 21.16
C VAL A 391 4.22 4.65 22.61
N VAL A 392 4.11 3.43 23.12
CA VAL A 392 3.70 3.12 24.50
C VAL A 392 4.76 2.28 25.18
N LEU A 393 5.21 2.70 26.36
CA LEU A 393 6.06 1.90 27.23
C LEU A 393 5.18 1.04 28.16
N PHE A 394 5.36 -0.29 28.10
CA PHE A 394 4.60 -1.21 28.93
C PHE A 394 5.49 -2.35 29.41
N GLN A 395 5.51 -2.62 30.71
CA GLN A 395 6.35 -3.67 31.36
C GLN A 395 7.82 -3.63 30.90
N GLY A 396 8.39 -2.43 30.79
CA GLY A 396 9.78 -2.23 30.38
C GLY A 396 10.07 -2.46 28.89
N ARG A 397 9.04 -2.69 28.06
CA ARG A 397 9.17 -2.87 26.61
C ARG A 397 8.40 -1.80 25.85
N THR A 398 8.90 -1.46 24.67
CA THR A 398 8.28 -0.49 23.77
C THR A 398 7.26 -1.18 22.88
N PHE A 399 6.07 -0.59 22.80
CA PHE A 399 4.96 -1.01 21.93
C PHE A 399 4.48 0.18 21.11
N LYS A 400 3.70 -0.09 20.08
CA LYS A 400 2.94 0.93 19.34
C LYS A 400 1.45 0.59 19.35
N VAL A 401 0.62 1.62 19.44
CA VAL A 401 -0.83 1.48 19.33
C VAL A 401 -1.18 0.94 17.94
N TYR A 402 -2.06 -0.05 17.92
CA TYR A 402 -2.56 -0.67 16.70
C TYR A 402 -4.06 -0.94 16.86
N ARG A 403 -4.88 -0.44 15.94
CA ARG A 403 -6.33 -0.63 15.98
C ARG A 403 -6.90 -1.09 14.66
N GLY A 404 -7.96 -1.89 14.74
CA GLY A 404 -8.78 -2.28 13.60
C GLY A 404 -9.60 -1.10 13.08
N MET A 405 -9.80 -1.01 11.78
CA MET A 405 -10.69 -0.01 11.19
C MET A 405 -12.15 -0.20 11.61
N GLY A 406 -12.53 -1.38 12.10
CA GLY A 406 -13.82 -1.68 12.74
C GLY A 406 -13.83 -1.53 14.25
N SER A 407 -12.78 -0.98 14.89
CA SER A 407 -12.80 -0.64 16.31
C SER A 407 -13.68 0.59 16.55
N LEU A 408 -14.19 0.73 17.76
CA LEU A 408 -15.12 1.81 18.10
C LEU A 408 -14.51 3.18 17.81
N SER A 409 -13.28 3.43 18.26
CA SER A 409 -12.61 4.72 18.06
C SER A 409 -12.30 5.02 16.58
N ALA A 410 -11.95 3.99 15.77
CA ALA A 410 -11.76 4.18 14.35
C ALA A 410 -13.08 4.50 13.62
N MET A 411 -14.17 3.87 14.04
CA MET A 411 -15.52 4.12 13.48
C MET A 411 -16.01 5.53 13.83
N GLU A 412 -15.76 6.02 15.04
CA GLU A 412 -16.06 7.41 15.47
C GLU A 412 -15.30 8.43 14.60
N GLN A 413 -14.07 8.14 14.22
CA GLN A 413 -13.22 9.02 13.40
C GLN A 413 -13.50 8.96 11.90
N GLY A 414 -14.42 8.09 11.44
CA GLY A 414 -14.87 8.10 10.05
C GLY A 414 -14.90 6.73 9.33
N SER A 415 -14.37 5.64 9.90
CA SER A 415 -14.30 4.35 9.21
C SER A 415 -15.60 3.54 9.23
N LYS A 416 -16.68 4.04 9.82
CA LYS A 416 -17.97 3.34 9.93
C LYS A 416 -18.64 3.02 8.59
N ASP A 417 -18.34 3.77 7.55
CA ASP A 417 -18.82 3.50 6.19
C ASP A 417 -18.22 2.21 5.60
N ARG A 418 -16.99 1.84 6.01
CA ARG A 418 -16.35 0.56 5.66
C ARG A 418 -17.18 -0.65 6.08
N TYR A 419 -17.98 -0.50 7.14
CA TYR A 419 -18.82 -1.53 7.77
C TYR A 419 -20.31 -1.31 7.53
N ALA A 420 -20.68 -0.54 6.50
CA ALA A 420 -22.07 -0.20 6.15
C ALA A 420 -22.87 0.45 7.31
N GLN A 421 -22.18 1.17 8.22
CA GLN A 421 -22.78 1.85 9.36
C GLN A 421 -22.69 3.39 9.26
N ALA A 422 -22.55 3.94 8.05
CA ALA A 422 -22.37 5.36 7.80
C ALA A 422 -23.52 6.21 8.40
N ASP A 423 -24.73 5.71 8.38
CA ASP A 423 -25.92 6.41 8.84
C ASP A 423 -26.17 6.32 10.35
N VAL A 424 -25.38 5.51 11.07
CA VAL A 424 -25.48 5.39 12.55
C VAL A 424 -24.88 6.63 13.20
N LYS A 425 -25.71 7.46 13.81
CA LYS A 425 -25.31 8.71 14.49
C LYS A 425 -24.90 8.49 15.94
N ASP A 426 -25.57 7.56 16.61
CA ASP A 426 -25.35 7.26 18.03
C ASP A 426 -24.21 6.24 18.17
N VAL A 427 -23.10 6.63 18.76
CA VAL A 427 -21.92 5.79 18.97
C VAL A 427 -22.26 4.52 19.75
N ALA A 428 -23.18 4.60 20.71
CA ALA A 428 -23.60 3.44 21.51
C ALA A 428 -24.36 2.37 20.68
N LYS A 429 -24.77 2.70 19.46
CA LYS A 429 -25.45 1.80 18.53
C LYS A 429 -24.53 1.24 17.45
N LEU A 430 -23.26 1.63 17.42
CA LEU A 430 -22.27 1.04 16.54
C LEU A 430 -22.00 -0.41 16.95
N VAL A 431 -21.86 -1.28 15.97
CA VAL A 431 -21.45 -2.68 16.16
C VAL A 431 -20.02 -2.83 15.68
N PRO A 432 -19.01 -2.82 16.56
CA PRO A 432 -17.62 -2.91 16.17
C PRO A 432 -17.26 -4.34 15.71
N GLU A 433 -16.50 -4.41 14.63
CA GLU A 433 -15.93 -5.65 14.08
C GLU A 433 -14.40 -5.66 14.16
N GLY A 434 -13.85 -4.99 15.15
CA GLY A 434 -12.42 -4.89 15.40
C GLY A 434 -12.14 -4.36 16.80
N ILE A 435 -10.91 -4.58 17.25
CA ILE A 435 -10.44 -4.15 18.57
C ILE A 435 -9.33 -3.13 18.45
N GLU A 436 -9.02 -2.51 19.58
CA GLU A 436 -7.84 -1.69 19.81
C GLU A 436 -6.84 -2.47 20.66
N GLY A 437 -5.58 -2.36 20.30
CA GLY A 437 -4.52 -3.07 20.98
C GLY A 437 -3.18 -2.39 20.78
N ARG A 438 -2.12 -3.11 21.05
CA ARG A 438 -0.75 -2.68 20.82
C ARG A 438 0.07 -3.82 20.25
N VAL A 439 1.07 -3.48 19.46
CA VAL A 439 2.03 -4.43 18.89
C VAL A 439 3.43 -4.09 19.37
N PRO A 440 4.33 -5.07 19.52
CA PRO A 440 5.73 -4.80 19.85
C PRO A 440 6.37 -3.86 18.83
N TYR A 441 7.23 -2.97 19.33
CA TYR A 441 8.07 -2.13 18.48
C TYR A 441 9.03 -3.00 17.64
N ARG A 442 9.18 -2.67 16.35
CA ARG A 442 9.90 -3.50 15.38
C ARG A 442 11.02 -2.78 14.60
N GLY A 443 11.36 -1.53 14.96
CA GLY A 443 12.33 -0.72 14.21
C GLY A 443 11.78 -0.21 12.89
N SER A 444 12.64 -0.01 11.88
CA SER A 444 12.23 0.60 10.62
C SER A 444 11.45 -0.34 9.69
N VAL A 445 10.61 0.23 8.82
CA VAL A 445 9.93 -0.49 7.72
C VAL A 445 10.95 -1.23 6.86
N ALA A 446 12.05 -0.56 6.49
CA ALA A 446 13.08 -1.14 5.63
C ALA A 446 13.68 -2.43 6.23
N ALA A 447 14.00 -2.43 7.54
CA ALA A 447 14.53 -3.62 8.22
C ALA A 447 13.51 -4.77 8.24
N ASN A 448 12.24 -4.47 8.48
CA ASN A 448 11.17 -5.48 8.48
C ASN A 448 10.94 -6.06 7.08
N LEU A 449 10.84 -5.22 6.05
CA LEU A 449 10.69 -5.69 4.67
C LEU A 449 11.88 -6.49 4.18
N TYR A 450 13.10 -6.13 4.60
CA TYR A 450 14.29 -6.92 4.29
C TYR A 450 14.18 -8.35 4.84
N GLN A 451 13.74 -8.52 6.09
CA GLN A 451 13.53 -9.84 6.70
C GLN A 451 12.40 -10.62 6.01
N LEU A 452 11.27 -9.97 5.74
CA LEU A 452 10.14 -10.61 5.04
C LEU A 452 10.54 -11.04 3.62
N THR A 453 11.21 -10.18 2.88
CA THR A 453 11.70 -10.47 1.52
C THR A 453 12.76 -11.57 1.53
N GLY A 454 13.65 -11.56 2.53
CA GLY A 454 14.63 -12.62 2.74
C GLY A 454 13.97 -13.98 2.94
N GLY A 455 12.92 -14.05 3.77
CA GLY A 455 12.12 -15.26 3.96
C GLY A 455 11.40 -15.72 2.68
N VAL A 456 10.84 -14.79 1.90
CA VAL A 456 10.23 -15.11 0.59
C VAL A 456 11.29 -15.68 -0.37
N ARG A 457 12.44 -15.03 -0.51
CA ARG A 457 13.55 -15.51 -1.34
C ARG A 457 14.04 -16.90 -0.91
N SER A 458 14.12 -17.15 0.39
CA SER A 458 14.47 -18.46 0.95
C SER A 458 13.44 -19.53 0.54
N GLY A 459 12.14 -19.23 0.71
CA GLY A 459 11.05 -20.13 0.29
C GLY A 459 11.07 -20.40 -1.21
N MET A 460 11.34 -19.39 -2.04
CA MET A 460 11.51 -19.55 -3.49
C MET A 460 12.67 -20.51 -3.80
N GLY A 461 13.79 -20.36 -3.10
CA GLY A 461 14.94 -21.27 -3.22
C GLY A 461 14.56 -22.72 -2.90
N TYR A 462 13.84 -22.97 -1.80
CA TYR A 462 13.38 -24.33 -1.45
C TYR A 462 12.41 -24.93 -2.46
N LEU A 463 11.67 -24.09 -3.19
CA LEU A 463 10.72 -24.53 -4.21
C LEU A 463 11.34 -24.63 -5.62
N GLY A 464 12.63 -24.29 -5.79
CA GLY A 464 13.26 -24.21 -7.11
C GLY A 464 12.58 -23.18 -8.02
N ALA A 465 12.09 -22.08 -7.45
CA ALA A 465 11.31 -21.07 -8.16
C ALA A 465 12.14 -19.80 -8.38
N ARG A 466 12.36 -19.41 -9.64
CA ARG A 466 13.10 -18.19 -10.01
C ARG A 466 12.22 -16.95 -9.91
N THR A 467 10.92 -17.11 -10.14
CA THR A 467 9.90 -16.04 -10.15
C THR A 467 8.70 -16.43 -9.32
N LEU A 468 7.82 -15.47 -9.01
CA LEU A 468 6.55 -15.77 -8.32
C LEU A 468 5.61 -16.66 -9.16
N ALA A 469 5.71 -16.62 -10.48
CA ALA A 469 4.99 -17.54 -11.36
C ALA A 469 5.45 -18.99 -11.15
N ASP A 470 6.77 -19.21 -10.98
CA ASP A 470 7.32 -20.53 -10.68
C ASP A 470 6.93 -21.01 -9.29
N VAL A 471 6.82 -20.11 -8.27
CA VAL A 471 6.31 -20.47 -6.95
C VAL A 471 4.94 -21.11 -7.07
N ARG A 472 4.01 -20.49 -7.79
CA ARG A 472 2.66 -21.02 -8.01
C ARG A 472 2.64 -22.36 -8.77
N LYS A 473 3.52 -22.50 -9.76
CA LYS A 473 3.64 -23.71 -10.57
C LYS A 473 4.25 -24.88 -9.80
N ASN A 474 5.27 -24.63 -8.99
CA ASN A 474 6.05 -25.67 -8.30
C ASN A 474 5.44 -26.04 -6.94
N ALA A 475 4.59 -25.19 -6.38
CA ALA A 475 4.03 -25.39 -5.04
C ALA A 475 3.22 -26.66 -4.93
N ARG A 476 3.53 -27.45 -3.90
CA ARG A 476 2.69 -28.55 -3.40
C ARG A 476 2.45 -28.33 -1.93
N PHE A 477 1.19 -28.31 -1.53
CA PHE A 477 0.82 -28.18 -0.14
C PHE A 477 0.64 -29.55 0.52
N VAL A 478 1.02 -29.63 1.80
CA VAL A 478 0.64 -30.71 2.69
C VAL A 478 -0.21 -30.14 3.82
N ARG A 479 -1.21 -30.87 4.28
CA ARG A 479 -1.97 -30.52 5.46
C ARG A 479 -1.17 -30.87 6.70
N VAL A 480 -1.10 -29.94 7.66
CA VAL A 480 -0.35 -30.06 8.90
C VAL A 480 -1.32 -30.34 10.05
N SER A 481 -1.00 -31.31 10.90
CA SER A 481 -1.74 -31.55 12.14
C SER A 481 -1.36 -30.54 13.22
N ALA A 482 -2.15 -30.46 14.29
CA ALA A 482 -1.79 -29.64 15.46
C ALA A 482 -0.43 -30.03 16.08
N ALA A 483 -0.03 -31.31 16.01
CA ALA A 483 1.28 -31.75 16.44
C ALA A 483 2.38 -31.26 15.49
N GLY A 484 2.16 -31.34 14.17
CA GLY A 484 3.10 -30.83 13.17
C GLY A 484 3.25 -29.30 13.22
N LEU A 485 2.19 -28.57 13.57
CA LEU A 485 2.29 -27.11 13.79
C LEU A 485 3.18 -26.79 15.01
N ARG A 486 3.06 -27.57 16.09
CA ARG A 486 3.94 -27.41 17.27
C ARG A 486 5.39 -27.73 16.93
N GLU A 487 5.64 -28.78 16.14
CA GLU A 487 6.99 -29.13 15.64
C GLU A 487 7.58 -28.05 14.74
N ALA A 488 6.75 -27.32 13.98
CA ALA A 488 7.20 -26.22 13.11
C ALA A 488 7.71 -24.98 13.87
N HIS A 489 7.28 -24.79 15.12
CA HIS A 489 7.78 -23.77 16.02
C HIS A 489 8.96 -24.29 16.85
N VAL A 490 9.78 -23.33 17.37
CA VAL A 490 10.82 -23.69 18.32
C VAL A 490 10.23 -24.40 19.52
N HIS A 491 10.73 -25.60 19.84
CA HIS A 491 10.25 -26.45 20.92
C HIS A 491 11.44 -27.09 21.67
N ASP A 492 11.19 -27.50 22.91
CA ASP A 492 12.16 -28.18 23.79
C ASP A 492 13.48 -27.44 24.06
N VAL A 493 13.48 -26.11 23.85
CA VAL A 493 14.61 -25.22 24.14
C VAL A 493 14.13 -23.88 24.73
N ILE A 494 15.02 -23.22 25.47
CA ILE A 494 14.78 -21.86 25.95
C ILE A 494 15.50 -20.88 25.01
N ILE A 495 14.78 -19.95 24.44
CA ILE A 495 15.36 -18.92 23.58
C ILE A 495 16.20 -17.98 24.43
N THR A 496 17.51 -17.96 24.21
CA THR A 496 18.43 -17.03 24.87
C THR A 496 18.72 -15.77 24.06
N ARG A 497 18.44 -15.81 22.73
CA ARG A 497 18.55 -14.68 21.81
C ARG A 497 17.46 -14.80 20.74
N GLU A 498 16.59 -13.81 20.66
CA GLU A 498 15.56 -13.73 19.62
C GLU A 498 16.18 -13.51 18.23
N ALA A 499 15.64 -14.17 17.22
CA ALA A 499 15.95 -13.88 15.82
C ALA A 499 15.12 -12.67 15.35
N PRO A 500 15.64 -11.83 14.42
CA PRO A 500 14.91 -10.65 13.95
C PRO A 500 13.59 -10.98 13.22
N ASN A 501 13.47 -12.19 12.68
CA ASN A 501 12.35 -12.67 11.88
C ASN A 501 11.49 -13.76 12.60
N TYR A 502 11.83 -14.11 13.86
CA TYR A 502 11.06 -15.07 14.64
C TYR A 502 10.93 -14.59 16.08
N ARG A 503 9.70 -14.47 16.56
CA ARG A 503 9.34 -14.16 17.95
C ARG A 503 8.19 -15.05 18.38
N ILE A 504 8.21 -15.51 19.60
CA ILE A 504 7.06 -16.14 20.24
C ILE A 504 6.26 -15.01 20.88
N GLU A 505 5.00 -14.84 20.50
CA GLU A 505 4.05 -13.85 21.07
C GLU A 505 3.46 -14.36 22.38
#